data_e477641d41c6208fd5f417f987a2e175
#
_entry.id   e477641d41c6208fd5f417f987a2e175
#
_cell.length_a   1.000
_cell.length_b   1.000
_cell.length_c   1.000
_cell.angle_alpha   90.00
_cell.angle_beta   90.00
_cell.angle_gamma   90.00
#
_symmetry.space_group_name_H-M   'P 1'
#
loop_
_entity.id
_entity.type
_entity.pdbx_description
1 polymer ?
#
loop_
_entity_poly.entity_id
_entity_poly.type
_entity_poly.pdbx_seq_one_letter_code
_entity_poly.pdbx_strand_id
1 'polypeptide(L)'
;MTPDQLHMARALELARLQHGRTGVNPSVGCVIVNLDGQKISEAATGDGGRPHAEQTALARLPHGKAAGGTAYVTLEPCRERSTAEAACSSRLIEAGIVRVVIAAMDPHPKGSGGLVRLREAGIKVETGLFGHEAETLYADFFASIG
;
A
#
# COMPACT_ATOMS: atom_id res chain seq x y z
N MET A 1 3.21 -21.46 0.62
CA MET A 1 2.45 -20.19 0.54
C MET A 1 1.88 -19.97 -0.84
N THR A 2 0.70 -19.39 -0.92
CA THR A 2 0.14 -18.93 -2.19
C THR A 2 0.94 -17.72 -2.71
N PRO A 3 0.84 -17.40 -4.02
CA PRO A 3 1.47 -16.17 -4.52
C PRO A 3 1.06 -14.91 -3.76
N ASP A 4 -0.22 -14.78 -3.40
CA ASP A 4 -0.68 -13.64 -2.59
C ASP A 4 0.03 -13.58 -1.25
N GLN A 5 0.16 -14.72 -0.57
CA GLN A 5 0.87 -14.78 0.72
C GLN A 5 2.34 -14.42 0.58
N LEU A 6 3.02 -14.91 -0.47
CA LEU A 6 4.42 -14.58 -0.71
C LEU A 6 4.62 -13.07 -0.91
N HIS A 7 3.80 -12.45 -1.73
CA HIS A 7 3.92 -11.02 -2.02
C HIS A 7 3.56 -10.15 -0.82
N MET A 8 2.52 -10.53 -0.07
CA MET A 8 2.16 -9.77 1.14
C MET A 8 3.21 -9.96 2.25
N ALA A 9 3.78 -11.15 2.39
CA ALA A 9 4.87 -11.39 3.35
C ALA A 9 6.07 -10.50 3.01
N ARG A 10 6.39 -10.33 1.73
CA ARG A 10 7.46 -9.43 1.31
C ARG A 10 7.13 -7.97 1.60
N ALA A 11 5.89 -7.55 1.36
CA ALA A 11 5.45 -6.18 1.68
C ALA A 11 5.60 -5.90 3.17
N LEU A 12 5.21 -6.85 4.03
CA LEU A 12 5.37 -6.72 5.48
C LEU A 12 6.83 -6.66 5.90
N GLU A 13 7.69 -7.45 5.28
CA GLU A 13 9.14 -7.40 5.54
C GLU A 13 9.70 -6.02 5.23
N LEU A 14 9.32 -5.45 4.09
CA LEU A 14 9.73 -4.08 3.71
C LEU A 14 9.26 -3.05 4.73
N ALA A 15 8.02 -3.16 5.18
CA ALA A 15 7.45 -2.27 6.19
C ALA A 15 8.22 -2.39 7.52
N ARG A 16 8.55 -3.60 7.94
CA ARG A 16 9.28 -3.84 9.19
C ARG A 16 10.71 -3.26 9.14
N LEU A 17 11.37 -3.36 8.00
CA LEU A 17 12.72 -2.81 7.83
C LEU A 17 12.76 -1.29 7.98
N GLN A 18 11.69 -0.61 7.62
CA GLN A 18 11.57 0.85 7.76
C GLN A 18 10.90 1.28 9.06
N HIS A 19 10.37 0.35 9.84
CA HIS A 19 9.69 0.68 11.09
C HIS A 19 10.62 1.45 12.04
N GLY A 20 10.12 2.57 12.58
CA GLY A 20 10.92 3.46 13.42
C GLY A 20 11.67 4.54 12.65
N ARG A 21 11.65 4.53 11.32
CA ARG A 21 12.37 5.48 10.47
C ARG A 21 11.45 6.43 9.70
N THR A 22 10.15 6.29 9.89
CA THR A 22 9.15 7.02 9.08
C THR A 22 8.49 8.18 9.84
N GLY A 23 9.09 8.64 10.91
CA GLY A 23 8.54 9.75 11.71
C GLY A 23 7.19 9.38 12.30
N VAL A 24 6.23 10.29 12.23
CA VAL A 24 4.87 10.08 12.74
C VAL A 24 3.98 9.28 11.77
N ASN A 25 4.44 9.08 10.54
CA ASN A 25 3.68 8.31 9.55
C ASN A 25 3.91 6.80 9.75
N PRO A 26 2.91 5.97 9.43
CA PRO A 26 3.11 4.52 9.50
C PRO A 26 4.11 4.06 8.44
N SER A 27 4.86 2.99 8.74
CA SER A 27 5.74 2.36 7.77
C SER A 27 4.93 1.36 6.94
N VAL A 28 4.79 1.62 5.65
CA VAL A 28 4.01 0.81 4.72
C VAL A 28 4.94 0.11 3.76
N GLY A 29 4.61 -1.13 3.41
CA GLY A 29 5.28 -1.88 2.34
C GLY A 29 4.34 -2.07 1.16
N CYS A 30 4.90 -2.01 -0.04
CA CYS A 30 4.14 -2.20 -1.27
C CYS A 30 4.92 -3.09 -2.23
N VAL A 31 4.23 -4.11 -2.77
CA VAL A 31 4.76 -4.99 -3.83
C VAL A 31 3.80 -4.90 -5.01
N ILE A 32 4.34 -4.69 -6.21
CA ILE A 32 3.55 -4.63 -7.43
C ILE A 32 3.94 -5.81 -8.31
N VAL A 33 2.92 -6.54 -8.78
CA VAL A 33 3.10 -7.61 -9.76
C VAL A 33 2.41 -7.23 -11.07
N ASN A 34 2.93 -7.74 -12.19
CA ASN A 34 2.33 -7.48 -13.49
C ASN A 34 1.15 -8.41 -13.76
N LEU A 35 0.56 -8.28 -14.94
CA LEU A 35 -0.57 -9.11 -15.38
C LEU A 35 -0.27 -10.61 -15.29
N ASP A 36 0.99 -11.01 -15.48
CA ASP A 36 1.41 -12.41 -15.41
C ASP A 36 1.75 -12.89 -13.99
N GLY A 37 1.61 -12.02 -12.99
CA GLY A 37 1.88 -12.36 -11.59
C GLY A 37 3.35 -12.24 -11.18
N GLN A 38 4.20 -11.66 -12.02
CA GLN A 38 5.61 -11.46 -11.71
C GLN A 38 5.80 -10.16 -10.93
N LYS A 39 6.61 -10.20 -9.87
CA LYS A 39 6.96 -8.99 -9.14
C LYS A 39 7.80 -8.08 -10.03
N ILE A 40 7.33 -6.86 -10.24
CA ILE A 40 8.02 -5.87 -11.08
C ILE A 40 8.49 -4.65 -10.31
N SER A 41 8.00 -4.43 -9.10
CA SER A 41 8.46 -3.35 -8.25
C SER A 41 8.13 -3.63 -6.79
N GLU A 42 8.87 -3.00 -5.90
CA GLU A 42 8.59 -3.01 -4.47
C GLU A 42 9.17 -1.77 -3.81
N ALA A 43 8.60 -1.35 -2.71
CA ALA A 43 9.10 -0.21 -1.94
C ALA A 43 8.52 -0.20 -0.53
N ALA A 44 9.15 0.57 0.35
CA ALA A 44 8.62 0.90 1.66
C ALA A 44 8.53 2.42 1.78
N THR A 45 7.79 2.89 2.78
CA THR A 45 7.73 4.31 3.13
C THR A 45 9.15 4.85 3.34
N GLY A 46 9.45 6.01 2.77
CA GLY A 46 10.77 6.63 2.88
C GLY A 46 11.08 7.15 4.28
N ASP A 47 12.36 7.42 4.53
CA ASP A 47 12.82 8.02 5.79
C ASP A 47 12.08 9.33 6.05
N GLY A 48 11.63 9.52 7.28
CA GLY A 48 10.83 10.68 7.65
C GLY A 48 9.35 10.57 7.29
N GLY A 49 8.92 9.49 6.63
CA GLY A 49 7.52 9.23 6.30
C GLY A 49 7.12 9.54 4.87
N ARG A 50 8.05 9.98 4.05
CA ARG A 50 7.79 10.31 2.64
C ARG A 50 8.98 9.92 1.78
N PRO A 51 8.76 9.54 0.50
CA PRO A 51 7.44 9.33 -0.13
C PRO A 51 6.74 8.09 0.42
N HIS A 52 5.44 7.96 0.14
CA HIS A 52 4.69 6.75 0.50
C HIS A 52 5.16 5.56 -0.36
N ALA A 53 5.01 4.35 0.17
CA ALA A 53 5.48 3.13 -0.48
C ALA A 53 4.91 2.95 -1.89
N GLU A 54 3.61 3.17 -2.07
CA GLU A 54 2.94 3.03 -3.36
C GLU A 54 3.51 4.02 -4.39
N GLN A 55 3.75 5.24 -3.96
CA GLN A 55 4.33 6.27 -4.83
C GLN A 55 5.70 5.85 -5.34
N THR A 56 6.57 5.38 -4.45
CA THR A 56 7.92 4.95 -4.82
C THR A 56 7.88 3.72 -5.70
N ALA A 57 7.05 2.72 -5.36
CA ALA A 57 6.95 1.49 -6.14
C ALA A 57 6.52 1.80 -7.58
N LEU A 58 5.50 2.66 -7.75
CA LEU A 58 5.03 3.05 -9.08
C LEU A 58 6.06 3.90 -9.83
N ALA A 59 6.76 4.81 -9.14
CA ALA A 59 7.76 5.67 -9.77
C ALA A 59 8.96 4.91 -10.33
N ARG A 60 9.24 3.71 -9.81
CA ARG A 60 10.32 2.86 -10.31
C ARG A 60 9.97 2.14 -11.60
N LEU A 61 8.73 2.21 -12.04
CA LEU A 61 8.25 1.50 -13.23
C LEU A 61 8.12 2.44 -14.41
N PRO A 62 8.46 1.98 -15.63
CA PRO A 62 8.11 2.71 -16.85
C PRO A 62 6.59 2.89 -16.92
N HIS A 63 6.15 3.97 -17.54
CA HIS A 63 4.73 4.25 -17.74
C HIS A 63 4.01 3.06 -18.40
N GLY A 64 2.89 2.66 -17.82
CA GLY A 64 2.06 1.56 -18.34
C GLY A 64 2.50 0.16 -17.93
N LYS A 65 3.65 -0.01 -17.28
CA LYS A 65 4.14 -1.35 -16.88
C LYS A 65 3.28 -2.01 -15.80
N ALA A 66 2.62 -1.24 -14.95
CA ALA A 66 1.76 -1.77 -13.90
C ALA A 66 0.35 -2.11 -14.39
N ALA A 67 0.00 -1.71 -15.60
CA ALA A 67 -1.36 -1.89 -16.13
C ALA A 67 -1.76 -3.37 -16.13
N GLY A 68 -2.95 -3.66 -15.63
CA GLY A 68 -3.48 -5.03 -15.51
C GLY A 68 -2.92 -5.79 -14.32
N GLY A 69 -2.05 -5.19 -13.53
CA GLY A 69 -1.39 -5.85 -12.40
C GLY A 69 -2.10 -5.73 -11.07
N THR A 70 -1.42 -6.21 -10.04
CA THR A 70 -1.91 -6.22 -8.65
C THR A 70 -0.91 -5.50 -7.74
N ALA A 71 -1.43 -4.72 -6.79
CA ALA A 71 -0.63 -4.13 -5.74
C ALA A 71 -0.95 -4.79 -4.40
N TYR A 72 0.09 -5.17 -3.66
CA TYR A 72 -0.01 -5.71 -2.30
C TYR A 72 0.49 -4.63 -1.37
N VAL A 73 -0.37 -4.15 -0.48
CA VAL A 73 -0.04 -3.07 0.45
C VAL A 73 -0.36 -3.48 1.87
N THR A 74 0.49 -3.12 2.81
CA THR A 74 0.32 -3.52 4.21
C THR A 74 -0.72 -2.68 4.95
N LEU A 75 -1.01 -1.48 4.46
CA LEU A 75 -2.02 -0.58 5.03
C LEU A 75 -2.86 0.01 3.91
N GLU A 76 -4.12 0.29 4.18
CA GLU A 76 -5.05 0.87 3.22
C GLU A 76 -4.45 2.12 2.55
N PRO A 77 -4.41 2.19 1.19
CA PRO A 77 -3.93 3.37 0.49
C PRO A 77 -4.77 4.60 0.83
N CYS A 78 -4.12 5.75 1.01
CA CYS A 78 -4.82 6.96 1.39
C CYS A 78 -5.81 7.40 0.30
N ARG A 79 -6.95 7.94 0.72
CA ARG A 79 -7.98 8.49 -0.16
C ARG A 79 -7.64 9.92 -0.57
N GLU A 80 -7.15 10.71 0.39
CA GLU A 80 -6.86 12.12 0.20
C GLU A 80 -5.55 12.48 0.87
N ARG A 81 -4.95 13.57 0.43
CA ARG A 81 -3.78 14.14 1.06
C ARG A 81 -4.03 15.58 1.47
N SER A 82 -3.33 16.03 2.51
CA SER A 82 -3.34 17.42 2.95
C SER A 82 -2.52 18.34 2.03
N THR A 83 -1.78 17.77 1.08
CA THR A 83 -0.95 18.50 0.11
C THR A 83 -1.57 18.44 -1.29
N ALA A 84 -1.01 19.19 -2.23
CA ALA A 84 -1.46 19.17 -3.62
C ALA A 84 -1.10 17.87 -4.36
N GLU A 85 -0.37 16.96 -3.73
CA GLU A 85 0.02 15.70 -4.36
C GLU A 85 -1.17 14.74 -4.44
N ALA A 86 -1.17 13.89 -5.46
CA ALA A 86 -2.20 12.87 -5.62
C ALA A 86 -2.16 11.83 -4.50
N ALA A 87 -3.33 11.39 -4.04
CA ALA A 87 -3.45 10.31 -3.08
C ALA A 87 -2.94 8.99 -3.66
N CYS A 88 -2.50 8.06 -2.80
CA CYS A 88 -2.01 6.76 -3.25
C CYS A 88 -3.08 5.96 -4.00
N SER A 89 -4.35 6.04 -3.56
CA SER A 89 -5.45 5.40 -4.28
C SER A 89 -5.55 5.91 -5.71
N SER A 90 -5.45 7.23 -5.92
CA SER A 90 -5.48 7.83 -7.26
C SER A 90 -4.29 7.39 -8.11
N ARG A 91 -3.11 7.28 -7.51
CA ARG A 91 -1.91 6.83 -8.22
C ARG A 91 -2.05 5.38 -8.73
N LEU A 92 -2.63 4.50 -7.90
CA LEU A 92 -2.88 3.11 -8.29
C LEU A 92 -3.90 3.03 -9.42
N ILE A 93 -4.96 3.84 -9.36
CA ILE A 93 -5.98 3.92 -10.41
C ILE A 93 -5.35 4.36 -11.73
N GLU A 94 -4.58 5.44 -11.71
CA GLU A 94 -3.93 5.98 -12.91
C GLU A 94 -2.91 5.02 -13.51
N ALA A 95 -2.26 4.20 -12.69
CA ALA A 95 -1.30 3.22 -13.15
C ALA A 95 -1.94 2.02 -13.86
N GLY A 96 -3.26 1.90 -13.80
CA GLY A 96 -3.97 0.79 -14.44
C GLY A 96 -4.00 -0.49 -13.62
N ILE A 97 -3.70 -0.42 -12.32
CA ILE A 97 -3.82 -1.56 -11.40
C ILE A 97 -5.27 -2.03 -11.40
N VAL A 98 -5.49 -3.33 -11.48
CA VAL A 98 -6.84 -3.92 -11.54
C VAL A 98 -7.24 -4.63 -10.24
N ARG A 99 -6.27 -4.92 -9.38
CA ARG A 99 -6.50 -5.60 -8.11
C ARG A 99 -5.58 -5.02 -7.04
N VAL A 100 -6.12 -4.80 -5.84
CA VAL A 100 -5.33 -4.36 -4.68
C VAL A 100 -5.63 -5.29 -3.51
N VAL A 101 -4.59 -5.81 -2.88
CA VAL A 101 -4.70 -6.64 -1.68
C VAL A 101 -4.15 -5.83 -0.52
N ILE A 102 -4.97 -5.64 0.51
CA ILE A 102 -4.66 -4.80 1.68
C ILE A 102 -4.60 -5.68 2.92
N ALA A 103 -3.53 -5.59 3.70
CA ALA A 103 -3.42 -6.36 4.94
C ALA A 103 -4.26 -5.72 6.06
N ALA A 104 -4.08 -4.45 6.36
CA ALA A 104 -4.80 -3.75 7.43
C ALA A 104 -5.48 -2.49 6.92
N MET A 105 -6.64 -2.16 7.50
CA MET A 105 -7.36 -0.94 7.18
C MET A 105 -6.87 0.20 8.09
N ASP A 106 -6.88 1.42 7.56
CA ASP A 106 -6.46 2.61 8.30
C ASP A 106 -7.67 3.18 9.07
N PRO A 107 -7.63 3.22 10.40
CA PRO A 107 -8.71 3.78 11.18
C PRO A 107 -8.73 5.32 11.20
N HIS A 108 -7.66 5.98 10.73
CA HIS A 108 -7.57 7.43 10.75
C HIS A 108 -8.50 8.05 9.70
N PRO A 109 -9.32 9.08 10.07
CA PRO A 109 -10.25 9.68 9.10
C PRO A 109 -9.60 10.22 7.84
N LYS A 110 -8.35 10.72 7.93
CA LYS A 110 -7.63 11.25 6.76
C LYS A 110 -7.01 10.16 5.90
N GLY A 111 -6.67 9.01 6.49
CA GLY A 111 -6.08 7.89 5.78
C GLY A 111 -7.10 6.91 5.24
N SER A 112 -8.28 6.82 5.87
CA SER A 112 -9.30 5.86 5.50
C SER A 112 -10.05 6.25 4.23
N GLY A 113 -10.75 5.30 3.64
CA GLY A 113 -11.59 5.53 2.46
C GLY A 113 -10.92 5.22 1.14
N GLY A 114 -9.63 4.86 1.13
CA GLY A 114 -8.95 4.46 -0.09
C GLY A 114 -9.56 3.21 -0.71
N LEU A 115 -10.00 2.26 0.11
CA LEU A 115 -10.68 1.04 -0.37
C LEU A 115 -11.94 1.40 -1.16
N VAL A 116 -12.77 2.30 -0.63
CA VAL A 116 -14.01 2.73 -1.31
C VAL A 116 -13.67 3.39 -2.64
N ARG A 117 -12.68 4.27 -2.63
CA ARG A 117 -12.24 4.95 -3.85
C ARG A 117 -11.75 3.97 -4.91
N LEU A 118 -10.97 2.96 -4.51
CA LEU A 118 -10.48 1.95 -5.45
C LEU A 118 -11.64 1.14 -6.03
N ARG A 119 -12.59 0.73 -5.20
CA ARG A 119 -13.77 -0.02 -5.65
C ARG A 119 -14.65 0.80 -6.58
N GLU A 120 -14.83 2.10 -6.29
CA GLU A 120 -15.60 2.99 -7.16
C GLU A 120 -14.96 3.11 -8.55
N ALA A 121 -13.63 2.97 -8.63
CA ALA A 121 -12.91 2.99 -9.89
C ALA A 121 -12.91 1.64 -10.62
N GLY A 122 -13.60 0.62 -10.09
CA GLY A 122 -13.70 -0.69 -10.71
C GLY A 122 -12.58 -1.65 -10.35
N ILE A 123 -11.74 -1.32 -9.37
CA ILE A 123 -10.63 -2.17 -8.92
C ILE A 123 -11.16 -3.21 -7.94
N LYS A 124 -10.73 -4.47 -8.12
CA LYS A 124 -11.03 -5.53 -7.16
C LYS A 124 -10.16 -5.35 -5.93
N VAL A 125 -10.77 -5.19 -4.75
CA VAL A 125 -10.04 -4.99 -3.50
C VAL A 125 -10.34 -6.13 -2.54
N GLU A 126 -9.28 -6.76 -2.02
CA GLU A 126 -9.36 -7.81 -1.01
C GLU A 126 -8.62 -7.32 0.23
N THR A 127 -9.12 -7.66 1.41
CA THR A 127 -8.57 -7.19 2.69
C THR A 127 -8.35 -8.34 3.64
N GLY A 128 -7.45 -8.15 4.60
CA GLY A 128 -7.27 -9.07 5.74
C GLY A 128 -6.15 -10.09 5.58
N LEU A 129 -5.52 -10.18 4.43
CA LEU A 129 -4.39 -11.11 4.26
C LEU A 129 -3.22 -10.67 5.13
N PHE A 130 -2.81 -11.54 6.08
CA PHE A 130 -1.86 -11.21 7.12
C PHE A 130 -2.27 -9.97 7.94
N GLY A 131 -3.58 -9.78 8.09
CA GLY A 131 -4.13 -8.63 8.82
C GLY A 131 -3.67 -8.55 10.26
N HIS A 132 -3.59 -9.68 10.97
CA HIS A 132 -3.12 -9.71 12.35
C HIS A 132 -1.66 -9.24 12.46
N GLU A 133 -0.79 -9.72 11.58
CA GLU A 133 0.62 -9.32 11.53
C GLU A 133 0.76 -7.83 11.23
N ALA A 134 -0.03 -7.31 10.30
CA ALA A 134 -0.03 -5.90 9.98
C ALA A 134 -0.56 -5.05 11.13
N GLU A 135 -1.65 -5.47 11.79
CA GLU A 135 -2.20 -4.76 12.95
C GLU A 135 -1.20 -4.70 14.09
N THR A 136 -0.42 -5.78 14.31
CA THR A 136 0.64 -5.80 15.31
C THR A 136 1.72 -4.76 14.97
N LEU A 137 2.12 -4.69 13.71
CA LEU A 137 3.08 -3.69 13.24
C LEU A 137 2.57 -2.26 13.47
N TYR A 138 1.28 -2.03 13.28
CA TYR A 138 0.68 -0.70 13.35
C TYR A 138 0.05 -0.36 14.71
N ALA A 139 0.19 -1.24 15.72
CA ALA A 139 -0.47 -1.04 17.01
C ALA A 139 -0.17 0.33 17.63
N ASP A 140 1.10 0.74 17.64
CA ASP A 140 1.51 2.04 18.20
C ASP A 140 0.94 3.21 17.39
N PHE A 141 0.96 3.08 16.06
CA PHE A 141 0.41 4.12 15.19
C PHE A 141 -1.10 4.26 15.40
N PHE A 142 -1.84 3.16 15.46
CA PHE A 142 -3.28 3.18 15.68
C PHE A 142 -3.62 3.76 17.05
N ALA A 143 -2.84 3.44 18.09
CA ALA A 143 -3.03 3.99 19.42
C ALA A 143 -2.81 5.51 19.47
N SER A 144 -1.88 6.03 18.66
CA SER A 144 -1.54 7.46 18.64
C SER A 144 -2.66 8.35 18.08
N ILE A 145 -3.59 7.78 17.33
CA ILE A 145 -4.69 8.51 16.70
C ILE A 145 -6.04 8.29 17.38
N GLY A 146 -6.04 7.42 18.42
CA GLY A 146 -7.24 7.03 19.16
C GLY A 146 -7.75 8.07 20.16
#